data_0ceaf4e2dcdff71ab6b4a5b2a6b5b953
#
_entry.id   0ceaf4e2dcdff71ab6b4a5b2a6b5b953
#
_cell.length_a   1.000
_cell.length_b   1.000
_cell.length_c   1.000
_cell.angle_alpha   90.00
_cell.angle_beta   90.00
_cell.angle_gamma   90.00
#
_symmetry.space_group_name_H-M   'P 1'
#
loop_
_entity.id
_entity.type
_entity.pdbx_description
1 polymer ?
#
loop_
_entity_poly.entity_id
_entity_poly.type
_entity_poly.pdbx_seq_one_letter_code
_entity_poly.pdbx_strand_id
1 'polypeptide(L)'
;ALSVPLRYVLALVPGLYLGAVLWWQQHPGGWSKAWLRRCWTAALTLGLMLTLVGNPHRTLSAVVPDSFSPWAYVSPQQMLNRRQAALQAVALIPSDASVAADTPLVPLLAEREAVIRFPRHVHYRDRQGRVQPVDWVVAIPGYHTPLAPVFKGSRNKQQRIQRELRNLK
;
A
#
# COMPACT_ATOMS: atom_id res chain seq x y z
N ALA A 1 14.69 -1.70 -15.93
CA ALA A 1 13.53 -2.21 -15.17
C ALA A 1 12.38 -1.26 -15.36
N LEU A 2 11.38 -1.65 -16.15
CA LEU A 2 10.13 -0.91 -16.37
C LEU A 2 9.28 -1.00 -15.09
N SER A 3 9.58 -0.17 -14.11
CA SER A 3 8.65 0.07 -13.00
C SER A 3 7.60 1.08 -13.46
N VAL A 4 6.65 0.61 -14.24
CA VAL A 4 5.43 1.40 -14.47
C VAL A 4 4.76 1.55 -13.10
N PRO A 5 4.54 2.78 -12.60
CA PRO A 5 3.90 2.96 -11.31
C PRO A 5 2.55 2.26 -11.31
N LEU A 6 2.31 1.40 -10.33
CA LEU A 6 1.12 0.53 -10.21
C LEU A 6 -0.21 1.28 -10.43
N ARG A 7 -0.22 2.58 -10.14
CA ARG A 7 -1.38 3.47 -10.33
C ARG A 7 -1.87 3.57 -11.78
N TYR A 8 -0.95 3.52 -12.75
CA TYR A 8 -1.32 3.61 -14.18
C TYR A 8 -1.83 2.27 -14.72
N VAL A 9 -1.33 1.16 -14.18
CA VAL A 9 -1.80 -0.18 -14.56
C VAL A 9 -3.25 -0.38 -14.16
N LEU A 10 -3.66 0.09 -12.97
CA LEU A 10 -5.04 0.01 -12.49
C LEU A 10 -6.04 0.74 -13.39
N ALA A 11 -5.64 1.86 -14.02
CA ALA A 11 -6.50 2.58 -14.96
C ALA A 11 -6.67 1.86 -16.31
N LEU A 12 -5.67 1.07 -16.73
CA LEU A 12 -5.71 0.33 -18.00
C LEU A 12 -6.56 -0.95 -17.92
N VAL A 13 -6.64 -1.57 -16.73
CA VAL A 13 -7.34 -2.84 -16.54
C VAL A 13 -8.80 -2.80 -16.97
N PRO A 14 -9.64 -1.83 -16.54
CA PRO A 14 -11.03 -1.74 -16.99
C PRO A 14 -11.15 -1.58 -18.51
N GLY A 15 -10.29 -0.77 -19.14
CA GLY A 15 -10.28 -0.57 -20.58
C GLY A 15 -9.95 -1.84 -21.35
N LEU A 16 -8.98 -2.62 -20.91
CA LEU A 16 -8.62 -3.90 -21.51
C LEU A 16 -9.75 -4.93 -21.39
N TYR A 17 -10.40 -5.02 -20.21
CA TYR A 17 -11.54 -5.91 -20.02
C TYR A 17 -12.72 -5.51 -20.88
N LEU A 18 -13.07 -4.23 -20.92
CA LEU A 18 -14.15 -3.73 -21.76
C LEU A 18 -13.87 -4.01 -23.25
N GLY A 19 -12.66 -3.73 -23.71
CA GLY A 19 -12.22 -4.03 -25.07
C GLY A 19 -12.34 -5.53 -25.41
N ALA A 20 -11.95 -6.41 -24.49
CA ALA A 20 -12.08 -7.86 -24.66
C ALA A 20 -13.56 -8.29 -24.76
N VAL A 21 -14.44 -7.76 -23.88
CA VAL A 21 -15.87 -8.06 -23.90
C VAL A 21 -16.52 -7.59 -25.20
N LEU A 22 -16.26 -6.36 -25.64
CA LEU A 22 -16.80 -5.82 -26.90
C LEU A 22 -16.30 -6.61 -28.10
N TRP A 23 -15.03 -7.00 -28.11
CA TRP A 23 -14.48 -7.83 -29.17
C TRP A 23 -15.18 -9.20 -29.26
N TRP A 24 -15.43 -9.86 -28.11
CA TRP A 24 -16.17 -11.13 -28.06
C TRP A 24 -17.62 -10.98 -28.51
N GLN A 25 -18.31 -9.91 -28.17
CA GLN A 25 -19.68 -9.65 -28.62
C GLN A 25 -19.77 -9.53 -30.14
N GLN A 26 -18.74 -8.93 -30.76
CA GLN A 26 -18.68 -8.78 -32.23
C GLN A 26 -18.24 -10.05 -32.96
N HIS A 27 -17.62 -11.02 -32.24
CA HIS A 27 -17.08 -12.24 -32.84
C HIS A 27 -17.60 -13.51 -32.14
N PRO A 28 -18.93 -13.78 -32.22
CA PRO A 28 -19.54 -14.91 -31.53
C PRO A 28 -18.98 -16.28 -31.92
N GLY A 29 -18.46 -16.41 -33.15
CA GLY A 29 -17.77 -17.64 -33.64
C GLY A 29 -16.29 -17.74 -33.21
N GLY A 30 -15.72 -16.76 -32.53
CA GLY A 30 -14.30 -16.74 -32.13
C GLY A 30 -13.94 -17.89 -31.20
N TRP A 31 -14.86 -18.27 -30.29
CA TRP A 31 -14.62 -19.36 -29.34
C TRP A 31 -14.56 -20.75 -29.97
N SER A 32 -15.13 -20.95 -31.12
CA SER A 32 -15.05 -22.23 -31.86
C SER A 32 -13.66 -22.51 -32.44
N LYS A 33 -12.85 -21.46 -32.67
CA LYS A 33 -11.49 -21.58 -33.20
C LYS A 33 -10.50 -22.07 -32.14
N ALA A 34 -10.04 -23.31 -32.26
CA ALA A 34 -9.17 -23.95 -31.28
C ALA A 34 -7.87 -23.16 -31.00
N TRP A 35 -7.24 -22.58 -32.05
CA TRP A 35 -6.01 -21.80 -31.87
C TRP A 35 -6.25 -20.54 -31.04
N LEU A 36 -7.37 -19.85 -31.22
CA LEU A 36 -7.71 -18.64 -30.50
C LEU A 36 -7.93 -18.93 -28.99
N ARG A 37 -8.63 -20.03 -28.69
CA ARG A 37 -8.76 -20.51 -27.28
C ARG A 37 -7.40 -20.79 -26.67
N ARG A 38 -6.50 -21.48 -27.40
CA ARG A 38 -5.13 -21.76 -26.90
C ARG A 38 -4.34 -20.49 -26.64
N CYS A 39 -4.39 -19.52 -27.56
CA CYS A 39 -3.73 -18.22 -27.36
C CYS A 39 -4.28 -17.48 -26.13
N TRP A 40 -5.60 -17.42 -25.95
CA TRP A 40 -6.21 -16.81 -24.78
C TRP A 40 -5.83 -17.54 -23.49
N THR A 41 -5.90 -18.86 -23.47
CA THR A 41 -5.50 -19.66 -22.30
C THR A 41 -4.03 -19.43 -21.98
N ALA A 42 -3.15 -19.45 -22.96
CA ALA A 42 -1.73 -19.19 -22.76
C ALA A 42 -1.47 -17.76 -22.22
N ALA A 43 -2.14 -16.73 -22.77
CA ALA A 43 -2.01 -15.36 -22.33
C ALA A 43 -2.50 -15.17 -20.87
N LEU A 44 -3.64 -15.77 -20.53
CA LEU A 44 -4.18 -15.73 -19.15
C LEU A 44 -3.27 -16.48 -18.16
N THR A 45 -2.78 -17.66 -18.54
CA THR A 45 -1.85 -18.44 -17.71
C THR A 45 -0.55 -17.69 -17.49
N LEU A 46 0.02 -17.12 -18.56
CA LEU A 46 1.24 -16.31 -18.48
C LEU A 46 1.01 -15.06 -17.62
N GLY A 47 -0.12 -14.36 -17.81
CA GLY A 47 -0.49 -13.19 -17.00
C GLY A 47 -0.64 -13.54 -15.51
N LEU A 48 -1.28 -14.66 -15.20
CA LEU A 48 -1.41 -15.17 -13.84
C LEU A 48 -0.05 -15.52 -13.25
N MET A 49 0.81 -16.24 -13.96
CA MET A 49 2.16 -16.57 -13.52
C MET A 49 2.99 -15.31 -13.27
N LEU A 50 2.97 -14.34 -14.19
CA LEU A 50 3.69 -13.07 -14.01
C LEU A 50 3.16 -12.29 -12.81
N THR A 51 1.86 -12.33 -12.55
CA THR A 51 1.26 -11.68 -11.38
C THR A 51 1.69 -12.37 -10.09
N LEU A 52 1.69 -13.70 -10.04
CA LEU A 52 2.12 -14.47 -8.87
C LEU A 52 3.60 -14.26 -8.55
N VAL A 53 4.45 -14.26 -9.57
CA VAL A 53 5.90 -14.03 -9.41
C VAL A 53 6.22 -12.56 -9.16
N GLY A 54 5.50 -11.65 -9.81
CA GLY A 54 5.72 -10.21 -9.73
C GLY A 54 5.04 -9.51 -8.56
N ASN A 55 4.19 -10.20 -7.78
CA ASN A 55 3.46 -9.58 -6.69
C ASN A 55 4.40 -9.19 -5.52
N PRO A 56 4.51 -7.90 -5.17
CA PRO A 56 5.36 -7.47 -4.06
C PRO A 56 4.87 -7.96 -2.68
N HIS A 57 3.62 -8.37 -2.57
CA HIS A 57 3.03 -8.94 -1.34
C HIS A 57 3.02 -10.46 -1.30
N ARG A 58 3.72 -11.12 -2.17
CA ARG A 58 3.90 -12.57 -2.30
C ARG A 58 3.17 -13.43 -1.26
N THR A 59 1.97 -13.86 -1.59
CA THR A 59 1.23 -14.84 -0.78
C THR A 59 1.86 -16.24 -0.86
N LEU A 60 2.64 -16.50 -1.91
CA LEU A 60 3.33 -17.77 -2.17
C LEU A 60 4.83 -17.72 -1.89
N SER A 61 5.29 -16.90 -0.94
CA SER A 61 6.70 -16.79 -0.57
C SER A 61 7.36 -18.10 -0.12
N ALA A 62 6.57 -19.07 0.34
CA ALA A 62 7.06 -20.40 0.69
C ALA A 62 7.48 -21.23 -0.53
N VAL A 63 6.96 -20.90 -1.73
CA VAL A 63 7.17 -21.68 -2.96
C VAL A 63 8.08 -20.95 -3.95
N VAL A 64 8.04 -19.61 -3.95
CA VAL A 64 8.81 -18.78 -4.87
C VAL A 64 10.00 -18.14 -4.14
N PRO A 65 11.26 -18.49 -4.49
CA PRO A 65 12.44 -17.94 -3.83
C PRO A 65 12.54 -16.41 -3.93
N ASP A 66 13.02 -15.77 -2.87
CA ASP A 66 13.23 -14.31 -2.80
C ASP A 66 14.37 -13.79 -3.68
N SER A 67 15.04 -14.67 -4.43
CA SER A 67 16.24 -14.38 -5.21
C SER A 67 16.04 -13.46 -6.42
N PHE A 68 14.82 -13.18 -6.84
CA PHE A 68 14.57 -12.44 -8.09
C PHE A 68 14.60 -10.92 -7.98
N SER A 69 14.45 -10.35 -6.80
CA SER A 69 14.63 -8.89 -6.57
C SER A 69 14.52 -8.52 -5.09
N PRO A 70 15.00 -7.32 -4.68
CA PRO A 70 14.81 -6.82 -3.33
C PRO A 70 13.33 -6.46 -3.11
N TRP A 71 12.56 -7.37 -2.55
CA TRP A 71 11.15 -7.21 -2.29
C TRP A 71 10.90 -6.76 -0.85
N ALA A 72 9.95 -5.84 -0.67
CA ALA A 72 9.41 -5.53 0.64
C ALA A 72 8.35 -6.57 1.03
N TYR A 73 8.79 -7.78 1.36
CA TYR A 73 7.87 -8.81 1.79
C TYR A 73 7.54 -8.67 3.27
N VAL A 74 6.25 -8.68 3.56
CA VAL A 74 5.71 -8.78 4.92
C VAL A 74 4.72 -9.94 4.92
N SER A 75 4.93 -10.95 5.77
CA SER A 75 4.04 -12.11 5.83
C SER A 75 2.62 -11.71 6.22
N PRO A 76 1.58 -12.42 5.75
CA PRO A 76 0.18 -12.15 6.14
C PRO A 76 -0.03 -12.11 7.65
N GLN A 77 0.63 -13.01 8.38
CA GLN A 77 0.59 -13.04 9.84
C GLN A 77 1.14 -11.76 10.47
N GLN A 78 2.29 -11.27 9.97
CA GLN A 78 2.85 -10.00 10.43
C GLN A 78 1.96 -8.80 10.07
N MET A 79 1.28 -8.83 8.93
CA MET A 79 0.32 -7.80 8.55
C MET A 79 -0.88 -7.76 9.51
N LEU A 80 -1.43 -8.94 9.87
CA LEU A 80 -2.52 -9.04 10.84
C LEU A 80 -2.10 -8.55 12.23
N ASN A 81 -0.93 -8.98 12.72
CA ASN A 81 -0.40 -8.54 14.01
C ASN A 81 -0.18 -7.01 14.04
N ARG A 82 0.36 -6.44 12.95
CA ARG A 82 0.53 -4.99 12.83
C ARG A 82 -0.80 -4.25 12.81
N ARG A 83 -1.81 -4.79 12.12
CA ARG A 83 -3.15 -4.21 12.11
C ARG A 83 -3.77 -4.21 13.50
N GLN A 84 -3.68 -5.31 14.23
CA GLN A 84 -4.19 -5.40 15.60
C GLN A 84 -3.50 -4.39 16.52
N ALA A 85 -2.17 -4.32 16.49
CA ALA A 85 -1.41 -3.34 17.26
C ALA A 85 -1.77 -1.89 16.89
N ALA A 86 -1.97 -1.61 15.60
CA ALA A 86 -2.41 -0.30 15.14
C ALA A 86 -3.80 0.07 15.66
N LEU A 87 -4.75 -0.86 15.63
CA LEU A 87 -6.10 -0.64 16.15
C LEU A 87 -6.09 -0.42 17.67
N GLN A 88 -5.29 -1.18 18.40
CA GLN A 88 -5.12 -0.99 19.86
C GLN A 88 -4.53 0.39 20.18
N ALA A 89 -3.50 0.82 19.44
CA ALA A 89 -2.89 2.13 19.62
C ALA A 89 -3.88 3.27 19.30
N VAL A 90 -4.67 3.12 18.24
CA VAL A 90 -5.69 4.12 17.87
C VAL A 90 -6.82 4.19 18.89
N ALA A 91 -7.20 3.07 19.50
CA ALA A 91 -8.25 3.01 20.53
C ALA A 91 -7.86 3.74 21.84
N LEU A 92 -6.56 3.94 22.09
CA LEU A 92 -6.09 4.72 23.25
C LEU A 92 -6.24 6.23 23.08
N ILE A 93 -6.45 6.70 21.86
CA ILE A 93 -6.50 8.13 21.55
C ILE A 93 -7.96 8.60 21.63
N PRO A 94 -8.29 9.64 22.43
CA PRO A 94 -9.63 10.20 22.50
C PRO A 94 -10.18 10.61 21.13
N SER A 95 -11.47 10.47 20.90
CA SER A 95 -12.11 10.70 19.58
C SER A 95 -12.03 12.14 19.11
N ASP A 96 -12.01 13.08 20.02
CA ASP A 96 -11.96 14.54 19.82
C ASP A 96 -10.54 15.10 19.73
N ALA A 97 -9.51 14.29 20.06
CA ALA A 97 -8.13 14.72 20.06
C ALA A 97 -7.57 14.95 18.65
N SER A 98 -6.76 15.97 18.49
CA SER A 98 -5.96 16.23 17.30
C SER A 98 -4.74 15.30 17.24
N VAL A 99 -4.45 14.72 16.08
CA VAL A 99 -3.46 13.65 15.95
C VAL A 99 -2.48 13.89 14.80
N ALA A 100 -1.19 13.77 15.08
CA ALA A 100 -0.17 13.60 14.05
C ALA A 100 0.14 12.11 13.87
N ALA A 101 -0.21 11.55 12.70
CA ALA A 101 -0.13 10.13 12.43
C ALA A 101 0.85 9.78 11.31
N ASP A 102 1.60 8.68 11.47
CA ASP A 102 2.35 8.12 10.35
C ASP A 102 1.39 7.64 9.25
N THR A 103 1.82 7.78 8.01
CA THR A 103 1.00 7.56 6.80
C THR A 103 0.12 6.30 6.83
N PRO A 104 0.58 5.11 7.28
CA PRO A 104 -0.26 3.92 7.32
C PRO A 104 -1.40 3.98 8.37
N LEU A 105 -1.32 4.88 9.35
CA LEU A 105 -2.33 5.05 10.39
C LEU A 105 -3.38 6.10 10.05
N VAL A 106 -3.10 7.01 9.12
CA VAL A 106 -4.02 8.08 8.72
C VAL A 106 -5.42 7.58 8.34
N PRO A 107 -5.59 6.49 7.55
CA PRO A 107 -6.93 5.99 7.22
C PRO A 107 -7.74 5.51 8.44
N LEU A 108 -7.08 5.04 9.50
CA LEU A 108 -7.75 4.58 10.72
C LEU A 108 -8.21 5.73 11.61
N LEU A 109 -7.78 6.95 11.32
CA LEU A 109 -8.05 8.17 12.07
C LEU A 109 -8.87 9.18 11.25
N ALA A 110 -9.31 8.82 10.04
CA ALA A 110 -9.90 9.74 9.07
C ALA A 110 -11.23 10.38 9.54
N GLU A 111 -11.89 9.80 10.53
CA GLU A 111 -13.14 10.32 11.10
C GLU A 111 -12.93 11.50 12.07
N ARG A 112 -11.67 11.80 12.44
CA ARG A 112 -11.32 12.84 13.40
C ARG A 112 -11.24 14.21 12.73
N GLU A 113 -11.51 15.24 13.49
CA GLU A 113 -11.49 16.62 13.00
C GLU A 113 -10.10 17.10 12.53
N ALA A 114 -9.05 16.72 13.26
CA ALA A 114 -7.69 17.15 12.97
C ALA A 114 -6.73 15.97 12.91
N VAL A 115 -6.41 15.52 11.67
CA VAL A 115 -5.39 14.50 11.41
C VAL A 115 -4.34 15.06 10.46
N ILE A 116 -3.09 15.10 10.92
CA ILE A 116 -1.96 15.57 10.13
C ILE A 116 -0.90 14.48 9.95
N ARG A 117 -0.04 14.65 8.94
CA ARG A 117 0.96 13.63 8.59
C ARG A 117 2.25 13.82 9.41
N PHE A 118 2.55 12.87 10.28
CA PHE A 118 3.84 12.74 10.96
C PHE A 118 4.88 12.03 10.08
N PRO A 119 6.17 12.34 10.11
CA PRO A 119 6.88 13.35 10.90
C PRO A 119 6.99 14.71 10.22
N ARG A 120 6.14 15.02 9.25
CA ARG A 120 6.25 16.26 8.49
C ARG A 120 5.78 17.48 9.28
N HIS A 121 4.70 17.30 10.03
CA HIS A 121 4.07 18.34 10.83
C HIS A 121 3.64 17.80 12.19
N VAL A 122 3.77 18.63 13.23
CA VAL A 122 3.26 18.40 14.58
C VAL A 122 2.39 19.58 15.06
N HIS A 123 2.10 20.51 14.14
CA HIS A 123 1.21 21.63 14.37
C HIS A 123 0.14 21.67 13.28
N TYR A 124 -1.08 22.01 13.62
CA TYR A 124 -2.19 22.20 12.70
C TYR A 124 -2.80 23.58 12.85
N ARG A 125 -3.60 24.00 11.89
CA ARG A 125 -4.39 25.21 11.99
C ARG A 125 -5.81 24.86 12.38
N ASP A 126 -6.30 25.47 13.47
CA ASP A 126 -7.70 25.32 13.88
C ASP A 126 -8.65 26.04 12.89
N ARG A 127 -9.95 25.91 13.12
CA ARG A 127 -10.97 26.58 12.28
C ARG A 127 -10.87 28.11 12.31
N GLN A 128 -10.24 28.68 13.36
CA GLN A 128 -9.99 30.09 13.50
C GLN A 128 -8.67 30.54 12.87
N GLY A 129 -7.92 29.62 12.23
CA GLY A 129 -6.65 29.90 11.58
C GLY A 129 -5.44 29.97 12.52
N ARG A 130 -5.61 29.70 13.83
CA ARG A 130 -4.54 29.70 14.82
C ARG A 130 -3.72 28.44 14.72
N VAL A 131 -2.40 28.54 14.81
CA VAL A 131 -1.48 27.40 14.81
C VAL A 131 -1.44 26.79 16.21
N GLN A 132 -1.82 25.52 16.31
CA GLN A 132 -1.85 24.75 17.54
C GLN A 132 -0.98 23.50 17.42
N PRO A 133 -0.30 23.03 18.47
CA PRO A 133 0.33 21.72 18.50
C PRO A 133 -0.76 20.64 18.52
N VAL A 134 -0.44 19.45 18.02
CA VAL A 134 -1.33 18.29 18.14
C VAL A 134 -1.28 17.72 19.55
N ASP A 135 -2.41 17.17 20.02
CA ASP A 135 -2.51 16.53 21.32
C ASP A 135 -1.79 15.17 21.36
N TRP A 136 -1.82 14.45 20.24
CA TRP A 136 -1.26 13.10 20.16
C TRP A 136 -0.38 12.92 18.93
N VAL A 137 0.68 12.11 19.12
CA VAL A 137 1.53 11.64 18.01
C VAL A 137 1.51 10.11 17.99
N VAL A 138 1.13 9.53 16.86
CA VAL A 138 1.10 8.08 16.69
C VAL A 138 1.91 7.65 15.48
N ALA A 139 2.86 6.72 15.69
CA ALA A 139 3.74 6.22 14.63
C ALA A 139 4.03 4.74 14.85
N ILE A 140 4.38 4.04 13.75
CA ILE A 140 4.86 2.66 13.78
C ILE A 140 6.38 2.66 13.53
N PRO A 141 7.23 2.59 14.57
CA PRO A 141 8.66 2.81 14.44
C PRO A 141 9.38 1.86 13.47
N GLY A 142 8.88 0.62 13.33
CA GLY A 142 9.47 -0.41 12.47
C GLY A 142 8.84 -0.54 11.09
N TYR A 143 7.84 0.26 10.75
CA TYR A 143 7.06 0.08 9.52
C TYR A 143 7.90 0.24 8.23
N HIS A 144 8.80 1.22 8.21
CA HIS A 144 9.57 1.55 7.01
C HIS A 144 10.84 0.69 6.83
N THR A 145 11.23 -0.09 7.83
CA THR A 145 12.45 -0.93 7.77
C THR A 145 12.38 -1.98 6.65
N PRO A 146 11.34 -2.83 6.54
CA PRO A 146 11.23 -3.81 5.46
C PRO A 146 10.97 -3.19 4.09
N LEU A 147 10.56 -1.91 4.03
CA LEU A 147 10.34 -1.19 2.78
C LEU A 147 11.63 -0.57 2.20
N ALA A 148 12.69 -0.48 3.01
CA ALA A 148 13.94 0.17 2.63
C ALA A 148 14.63 -0.39 1.38
N PRO A 149 14.61 -1.71 1.10
CA PRO A 149 15.20 -2.26 -0.12
C PRO A 149 14.53 -1.75 -1.41
N VAL A 150 13.22 -1.49 -1.37
CA VAL A 150 12.42 -1.10 -2.53
C VAL A 150 12.28 0.43 -2.65
N PHE A 151 12.10 1.11 -1.52
CA PHE A 151 11.89 2.55 -1.48
C PHE A 151 13.10 3.27 -0.85
N LYS A 152 13.93 3.88 -1.69
CA LYS A 152 15.17 4.56 -1.27
C LYS A 152 15.00 5.56 -0.12
N GLY A 153 13.83 6.22 -0.01
CA GLY A 153 13.54 7.17 1.07
C GLY A 153 13.11 6.57 2.40
N SER A 154 12.87 5.25 2.47
CA SER A 154 12.32 4.61 3.68
C SER A 154 13.26 4.63 4.88
N ARG A 155 14.57 4.48 4.67
CA ARG A 155 15.58 4.59 5.74
C ARG A 155 15.61 5.99 6.33
N ASN A 156 15.64 7.01 5.49
CA ASN A 156 15.66 8.41 5.92
C ASN A 156 14.37 8.77 6.67
N LYS A 157 13.22 8.29 6.18
CA LYS A 157 11.94 8.48 6.85
C LYS A 157 11.92 7.79 8.21
N GLN A 158 12.43 6.57 8.32
CA GLN A 158 12.53 5.84 9.58
C GLN A 158 13.38 6.58 10.60
N GLN A 159 14.57 7.04 10.20
CA GLN A 159 15.47 7.83 11.05
C GLN A 159 14.82 9.14 11.50
N ARG A 160 14.12 9.82 10.61
CA ARG A 160 13.41 11.06 10.93
C ARG A 160 12.29 10.81 11.96
N ILE A 161 11.48 9.76 11.80
CA ILE A 161 10.46 9.37 12.76
C ILE A 161 11.09 9.14 14.15
N GLN A 162 12.18 8.38 14.21
CA GLN A 162 12.85 8.08 15.47
C GLN A 162 13.45 9.34 16.14
N ARG A 163 13.98 10.28 15.35
CA ARG A 163 14.52 11.54 15.85
C ARG A 163 13.41 12.41 16.43
N GLU A 164 12.32 12.61 15.68
CA GLU A 164 11.19 13.41 16.13
C GLU A 164 10.52 12.84 17.39
N LEU A 165 10.35 11.51 17.47
CA LEU A 165 9.80 10.87 18.67
C LEU A 165 10.72 11.07 19.91
N ARG A 166 12.03 11.19 19.73
CA ARG A 166 12.95 11.50 20.84
C ARG A 166 12.86 12.95 21.30
N ASN A 167 12.60 13.86 20.36
CA ASN A 167 12.46 15.28 20.66
C ASN A 167 11.13 15.64 21.36
N LEU A 168 10.12 14.75 21.27
CA LEU A 168 8.82 14.93 21.92
C LEU A 168 8.78 14.38 23.37
N LYS A 169 9.83 13.69 23.82
CA LYS A 169 10.01 13.26 25.23
C LYS A 169 10.65 14.34 26.07
#